data_4991854ebc507a3bd0dd78823b6b1a51
#
_entry.id   4991854ebc507a3bd0dd78823b6b1a51
#
_cell.length_a   1.000
_cell.length_b   1.000
_cell.length_c   1.000
_cell.angle_alpha   90.00
_cell.angle_beta   90.00
_cell.angle_gamma   90.00
#
_symmetry.space_group_name_H-M   'P 1'
#
loop_
_entity.id
_entity.type
_entity.pdbx_description
1 polymer ?
#
loop_
_entity_poly.entity_id
_entity_poly.type
_entity_poly.pdbx_seq_one_letter_code
_entity_poly.pdbx_strand_id
1 'polypeptide(L)'
;MANFLSSRATDLVRDLDLPWRWAPRGTYSPNDNPSGLVSFATAENVLVHQDLEDFTKDHVTFPKSVFSYSYSTAGGPKLPAVIAQHVNEYFQPSRPLDGSEIRVTGAATAMHELLGWAVGNPHDGILTSKPVYGRFELDFGNKAGLKMVYADTTAENSFDVDVINALDKALAESRAAGVQIRALLIVNPNNPVGRCYPRETLIEIMRFCQKNRLHLISDEIYATSVFSSDLPVFTSVLSIEPGYLDDELLHVIYGFSKDFGAAGLRLGCLITRSEPMLKLIQMTMRFHNPSGASVAIATAMLSNRDWCTQFISNTRRRIGEAYQHVTAGLRELGINYLPANAGFFVYVDLSPYLDQSAEDPEFDLSQKLLDAGVFLHPKEEHGRQGWYRVVYTQPPEVVDEGLRRIKTVLQKKA
;
A
#
# COMPACT_ATOMS: atom_id res chain seq x y z
N MET A 1 4.55 37.92 1.43
CA MET A 1 5.92 37.54 1.82
C MET A 1 6.67 37.12 0.55
N ALA A 2 7.90 37.61 0.36
CA ALA A 2 8.71 37.16 -0.78
C ALA A 2 8.94 35.65 -0.65
N ASN A 3 8.53 34.89 -1.66
CA ASN A 3 8.68 33.45 -1.65
C ASN A 3 10.11 33.12 -2.11
N PHE A 4 10.94 32.64 -1.19
CA PHE A 4 12.33 32.25 -1.46
C PHE A 4 12.45 30.82 -1.99
N LEU A 5 11.33 30.08 -2.12
CA LEU A 5 11.31 28.75 -2.67
C LEU A 5 11.20 28.77 -4.21
N SER A 6 11.62 27.68 -4.85
CA SER A 6 11.32 27.47 -6.26
C SER A 6 9.80 27.36 -6.47
N SER A 7 9.30 27.63 -7.70
CA SER A 7 7.86 27.47 -8.02
C SER A 7 7.36 26.07 -7.64
N ARG A 8 8.09 25.04 -8.04
CA ARG A 8 7.78 23.64 -7.70
C ARG A 8 7.66 23.39 -6.19
N ALA A 9 8.58 23.95 -5.39
CA ALA A 9 8.52 23.78 -3.93
C ALA A 9 7.35 24.58 -3.33
N THR A 10 7.02 25.73 -3.90
CA THR A 10 5.86 26.53 -3.49
C THR A 10 4.54 25.79 -3.71
N ASP A 11 4.40 25.11 -4.85
CA ASP A 11 3.21 24.32 -5.16
C ASP A 11 3.04 23.17 -4.16
N LEU A 12 4.11 22.47 -3.82
CA LEU A 12 4.08 21.41 -2.80
C LEU A 12 3.73 21.92 -1.40
N VAL A 13 4.15 23.15 -1.04
CA VAL A 13 3.79 23.74 0.26
C VAL A 13 2.29 24.02 0.33
N ARG A 14 1.66 24.47 -0.77
CA ARG A 14 0.20 24.67 -0.81
C ARG A 14 -0.60 23.40 -0.55
N ASP A 15 -0.03 22.23 -0.91
CA ASP A 15 -0.67 20.96 -0.65
C ASP A 15 -0.84 20.64 0.85
N LEU A 16 -0.07 21.29 1.73
CA LEU A 16 -0.24 21.15 3.18
C LEU A 16 -1.51 21.84 3.69
N ASP A 17 -2.02 22.81 2.95
CA ASP A 17 -3.23 23.56 3.30
C ASP A 17 -4.51 22.83 2.88
N LEU A 18 -4.38 21.72 2.13
CA LEU A 18 -5.52 20.90 1.77
C LEU A 18 -6.11 20.21 3.01
N PRO A 19 -7.44 20.27 3.19
CA PRO A 19 -8.09 19.54 4.28
C PRO A 19 -7.71 18.06 4.27
N TRP A 20 -7.51 17.50 5.48
CA TRP A 20 -7.25 16.06 5.66
C TRP A 20 -5.93 15.54 5.04
N ARG A 21 -5.03 16.43 4.65
CA ARG A 21 -3.72 16.02 4.10
C ARG A 21 -2.96 15.11 5.06
N TRP A 22 -3.06 15.37 6.36
CA TRP A 22 -2.45 14.57 7.41
C TRP A 22 -3.49 14.16 8.45
N ALA A 23 -3.39 12.94 8.95
CA ALA A 23 -4.21 12.50 10.07
C ALA A 23 -3.95 13.39 11.30
N PRO A 24 -5.00 13.82 12.01
CA PRO A 24 -4.84 14.54 13.26
C PRO A 24 -4.05 13.73 14.30
N ARG A 25 -3.43 14.42 15.26
CA ARG A 25 -2.67 13.80 16.36
C ARG A 25 -3.56 13.59 17.59
N GLY A 26 -3.08 12.78 18.52
CA GLY A 26 -3.75 12.55 19.81
C GLY A 26 -4.52 11.23 19.85
N THR A 27 -3.80 10.13 19.73
CA THR A 27 -4.36 8.77 19.69
C THR A 27 -5.16 8.43 20.95
N TYR A 28 -6.31 7.79 20.78
CA TYR A 28 -7.11 7.22 21.86
C TYR A 28 -6.33 6.13 22.61
N SER A 29 -6.42 6.21 23.92
CA SER A 29 -6.01 5.15 24.85
C SER A 29 -7.06 5.06 25.95
N PRO A 30 -7.60 3.88 26.25
CA PRO A 30 -8.66 3.76 27.26
C PRO A 30 -8.23 4.27 28.66
N ASN A 31 -6.96 4.14 29.00
CA ASN A 31 -6.41 4.53 30.31
C ASN A 31 -5.79 5.91 30.31
N ASP A 32 -5.04 6.27 29.26
CA ASP A 32 -4.20 7.47 29.27
C ASP A 32 -4.83 8.66 28.53
N ASN A 33 -5.67 8.38 27.50
CA ASN A 33 -6.31 9.42 26.68
C ASN A 33 -7.69 8.97 26.18
N PRO A 34 -8.70 8.82 27.06
CA PRO A 34 -10.03 8.33 26.69
C PRO A 34 -10.81 9.28 25.76
N SER A 35 -10.42 10.55 25.69
CA SER A 35 -10.96 11.53 24.74
C SER A 35 -10.18 11.60 23.43
N GLY A 36 -9.10 10.82 23.29
CA GLY A 36 -8.25 10.81 22.11
C GLY A 36 -8.96 10.32 20.87
N LEU A 37 -8.30 10.50 19.74
CA LEU A 37 -8.79 10.16 18.41
C LEU A 37 -8.60 8.67 18.11
N VAL A 38 -9.68 7.98 17.75
CA VAL A 38 -9.60 6.67 17.10
C VAL A 38 -9.41 6.88 15.61
N SER A 39 -8.23 6.53 15.10
CA SER A 39 -7.92 6.67 13.66
C SER A 39 -8.02 5.32 12.96
N PHE A 40 -8.89 5.23 11.97
CA PHE A 40 -9.00 4.09 11.06
C PHE A 40 -8.33 4.33 9.70
N ALA A 41 -7.58 5.45 9.55
CA ALA A 41 -7.01 5.85 8.27
C ALA A 41 -5.63 5.24 7.98
N THR A 42 -4.76 5.13 8.99
CA THR A 42 -3.39 4.65 8.78
C THR A 42 -3.33 3.13 8.76
N ALA A 43 -2.95 2.55 7.61
CA ALA A 43 -2.85 1.09 7.46
C ALA A 43 -1.57 0.56 8.13
N GLU A 44 -1.63 0.32 9.43
CA GLU A 44 -0.61 -0.33 10.25
C GLU A 44 -1.18 -1.57 10.94
N ASN A 45 -0.33 -2.58 11.16
CA ASN A 45 -0.71 -3.77 11.92
C ASN A 45 -0.03 -3.74 13.28
N VAL A 46 -0.70 -3.12 14.26
CA VAL A 46 -0.15 -3.02 15.62
C VAL A 46 -0.28 -4.31 16.42
N LEU A 47 -1.09 -5.28 15.94
CA LEU A 47 -1.34 -6.55 16.61
C LEU A 47 -0.10 -7.46 16.72
N VAL A 48 0.97 -7.14 15.98
CA VAL A 48 2.22 -7.93 15.93
C VAL A 48 3.44 -7.18 16.51
N HIS A 49 3.23 -5.98 17.05
CA HIS A 49 4.36 -5.18 17.55
C HIS A 49 5.09 -5.84 18.74
N GLN A 50 4.37 -6.57 19.60
CA GLN A 50 4.99 -7.29 20.69
C GLN A 50 5.90 -8.43 20.20
N ASP A 51 5.46 -9.20 19.20
CA ASP A 51 6.28 -10.26 18.61
C ASP A 51 7.56 -9.70 17.97
N LEU A 52 7.49 -8.50 17.37
CA LEU A 52 8.65 -7.83 16.79
C LEU A 52 9.61 -7.30 17.87
N GLU A 53 9.07 -6.76 18.96
CA GLU A 53 9.87 -6.30 20.10
C GLU A 53 10.64 -7.47 20.74
N ASP A 54 9.95 -8.56 21.03
CA ASP A 54 10.51 -9.77 21.63
C ASP A 54 11.58 -10.38 20.71
N PHE A 55 11.27 -10.55 19.42
CA PHE A 55 12.25 -11.03 18.45
C PHE A 55 13.50 -10.15 18.39
N THR A 56 13.29 -8.83 18.37
CA THR A 56 14.42 -7.89 18.27
C THR A 56 15.32 -7.97 19.50
N LYS A 57 14.77 -8.11 20.70
CA LYS A 57 15.53 -8.28 21.94
C LYS A 57 16.34 -9.56 21.94
N ASP A 58 15.74 -10.66 21.49
CA ASP A 58 16.30 -12.00 21.66
C ASP A 58 17.26 -12.41 20.52
N HIS A 59 17.04 -11.90 19.30
CA HIS A 59 17.69 -12.40 18.09
C HIS A 59 18.50 -11.37 17.31
N VAL A 60 18.38 -10.08 17.62
CA VAL A 60 19.10 -9.06 16.84
C VAL A 60 20.37 -8.63 17.57
N THR A 61 21.48 -8.78 16.87
CA THR A 61 22.78 -8.24 17.32
C THR A 61 23.25 -7.17 16.32
N PHE A 62 23.83 -6.10 16.84
CA PHE A 62 24.38 -5.01 16.02
C PHE A 62 25.90 -5.13 15.96
N PRO A 63 26.49 -5.74 14.91
CA PRO A 63 27.92 -5.75 14.72
C PRO A 63 28.42 -4.32 14.47
N LYS A 64 29.69 -4.03 14.80
CA LYS A 64 30.28 -2.69 14.60
C LYS A 64 30.14 -2.16 13.18
N SER A 65 30.09 -3.06 12.17
CA SER A 65 29.91 -2.73 10.76
C SER A 65 28.53 -2.09 10.45
N VAL A 66 27.51 -2.27 11.29
CA VAL A 66 26.20 -1.62 11.14
C VAL A 66 26.31 -0.09 11.04
N PHE A 67 27.33 0.49 11.66
CA PHE A 67 27.59 1.92 11.64
C PHE A 67 28.35 2.40 10.39
N SER A 68 28.69 1.49 9.48
CA SER A 68 29.41 1.81 8.23
C SER A 68 28.44 1.98 7.08
N TYR A 69 28.74 2.89 6.15
CA TYR A 69 27.94 3.08 4.91
C TYR A 69 27.74 1.78 4.13
N SER A 70 28.79 0.96 4.02
CA SER A 70 28.74 -0.31 3.26
C SER A 70 27.73 -1.30 3.81
N TYR A 71 27.31 -1.18 5.06
CA TYR A 71 26.36 -2.08 5.67
C TYR A 71 24.90 -1.77 5.25
N SER A 72 24.60 -0.53 4.88
CA SER A 72 23.26 -0.10 4.49
C SER A 72 23.11 0.14 2.99
N THR A 73 24.21 0.42 2.28
CA THR A 73 24.17 0.67 0.84
C THR A 73 23.60 -0.53 0.10
N ALA A 74 22.59 -0.30 -0.74
CA ALA A 74 21.87 -1.31 -1.50
C ALA A 74 21.20 -2.44 -0.65
N GLY A 75 20.93 -2.18 0.63
CA GLY A 75 20.41 -3.18 1.57
C GLY A 75 21.48 -3.99 2.26
N GLY A 76 22.76 -3.61 2.11
CA GLY A 76 23.88 -4.28 2.75
C GLY A 76 24.23 -5.65 2.18
N PRO A 77 25.10 -6.40 2.88
CA PRO A 77 25.73 -7.60 2.29
C PRO A 77 24.82 -8.84 2.23
N LYS A 78 23.73 -8.88 2.98
CA LYS A 78 22.91 -10.09 3.16
C LYS A 78 21.43 -9.90 2.85
N LEU A 79 20.86 -8.71 3.14
CA LEU A 79 19.42 -8.51 3.09
C LEU A 79 18.82 -8.80 1.70
N PRO A 80 19.42 -8.41 0.55
CA PRO A 80 18.87 -8.77 -0.75
C PRO A 80 18.73 -10.29 -0.96
N ALA A 81 19.71 -11.08 -0.53
CA ALA A 81 19.68 -12.54 -0.68
C ALA A 81 18.59 -13.19 0.20
N VAL A 82 18.41 -12.75 1.45
CA VAL A 82 17.35 -13.31 2.31
C VAL A 82 15.96 -12.80 1.90
N ILE A 83 15.84 -11.62 1.27
CA ILE A 83 14.59 -11.20 0.62
C ILE A 83 14.30 -12.12 -0.58
N ALA A 84 15.28 -12.43 -1.42
CA ALA A 84 15.10 -13.35 -2.54
C ALA A 84 14.62 -14.72 -2.06
N GLN A 85 15.21 -15.25 -0.99
CA GLN A 85 14.76 -16.50 -0.37
C GLN A 85 13.31 -16.42 0.10
N HIS A 86 12.93 -15.34 0.79
CA HIS A 86 11.56 -15.12 1.26
C HIS A 86 10.57 -15.03 0.10
N VAL A 87 10.91 -14.28 -0.94
CA VAL A 87 10.06 -14.15 -2.14
C VAL A 87 9.93 -15.48 -2.87
N ASN A 88 11.01 -16.25 -3.02
CA ASN A 88 10.95 -17.58 -3.63
C ASN A 88 9.99 -18.50 -2.87
N GLU A 89 9.93 -18.41 -1.55
CA GLU A 89 9.07 -19.24 -0.71
C GLU A 89 7.59 -18.82 -0.77
N TYR A 90 7.31 -17.53 -0.68
CA TYR A 90 5.93 -17.01 -0.51
C TYR A 90 5.27 -16.51 -1.81
N PHE A 91 6.04 -16.05 -2.78
CA PHE A 91 5.52 -15.55 -4.06
C PHE A 91 5.62 -16.59 -5.17
N GLN A 92 6.42 -17.66 -4.96
CA GLN A 92 6.58 -18.79 -5.86
C GLN A 92 6.86 -18.36 -7.31
N PRO A 93 7.88 -17.53 -7.55
CA PRO A 93 8.16 -17.05 -8.89
C PRO A 93 8.42 -18.20 -9.87
N SER A 94 7.96 -18.07 -11.12
CA SER A 94 8.15 -19.08 -12.17
C SER A 94 9.62 -19.39 -12.48
N ARG A 95 10.49 -18.44 -12.17
CA ARG A 95 11.96 -18.60 -12.18
C ARG A 95 12.49 -18.10 -10.83
N PRO A 96 13.24 -18.93 -10.07
CA PRO A 96 13.80 -18.51 -8.79
C PRO A 96 14.61 -17.20 -8.93
N LEU A 97 14.53 -16.39 -7.88
CA LEU A 97 15.24 -15.11 -7.77
C LEU A 97 16.51 -15.29 -6.94
N ASP A 98 17.48 -14.45 -7.20
CA ASP A 98 18.62 -14.21 -6.31
C ASP A 98 18.73 -12.75 -5.90
N GLY A 99 19.67 -12.45 -5.00
CA GLY A 99 19.81 -11.09 -4.45
C GLY A 99 20.24 -10.02 -5.48
N SER A 100 20.74 -10.41 -6.66
CA SER A 100 21.16 -9.47 -7.71
C SER A 100 19.97 -8.77 -8.38
N GLU A 101 18.79 -9.42 -8.35
CA GLU A 101 17.52 -8.92 -8.90
C GLU A 101 16.76 -8.01 -7.93
N ILE A 102 17.34 -7.73 -6.74
CA ILE A 102 16.69 -6.97 -5.66
C ILE A 102 17.45 -5.69 -5.36
N ARG A 103 16.70 -4.58 -5.19
CA ARG A 103 17.23 -3.29 -4.72
C ARG A 103 16.43 -2.83 -3.51
N VAL A 104 17.11 -2.64 -2.38
CA VAL A 104 16.48 -2.27 -1.10
C VAL A 104 16.60 -0.77 -0.84
N THR A 105 15.49 -0.14 -0.47
CA THR A 105 15.39 1.30 -0.20
C THR A 105 14.69 1.60 1.12
N GLY A 106 14.63 2.89 1.45
CA GLY A 106 13.94 3.42 2.63
C GLY A 106 12.41 3.40 2.51
N ALA A 107 11.80 2.32 2.12
CA ALA A 107 10.38 1.99 2.00
C ALA A 107 9.87 1.86 0.54
N ALA A 108 8.64 1.32 0.38
CA ALA A 108 7.95 1.24 -0.91
C ALA A 108 7.72 2.63 -1.52
N THR A 109 7.37 3.64 -0.71
CA THR A 109 7.20 5.04 -1.15
C THR A 109 8.45 5.59 -1.86
N ALA A 110 9.64 5.30 -1.33
CA ALA A 110 10.89 5.67 -2.00
C ALA A 110 11.07 4.92 -3.33
N MET A 111 10.58 3.68 -3.40
CA MET A 111 10.65 2.91 -4.64
C MET A 111 9.66 3.41 -5.69
N HIS A 112 8.44 3.83 -5.29
CA HIS A 112 7.49 4.50 -6.19
C HIS A 112 8.10 5.76 -6.81
N GLU A 113 8.73 6.62 -5.98
CA GLU A 113 9.41 7.82 -6.45
C GLU A 113 10.52 7.50 -7.47
N LEU A 114 11.38 6.53 -7.16
CA LEU A 114 12.47 6.11 -8.04
C LEU A 114 11.97 5.52 -9.36
N LEU A 115 10.95 4.65 -9.30
CA LEU A 115 10.34 4.08 -10.49
C LEU A 115 9.66 5.17 -11.33
N GLY A 116 8.91 6.08 -10.71
CA GLY A 116 8.30 7.20 -11.42
C GLY A 116 9.32 8.01 -12.19
N TRP A 117 10.44 8.34 -11.56
CA TRP A 117 11.54 9.03 -12.21
C TRP A 117 12.21 8.21 -13.31
N ALA A 118 12.24 6.89 -13.17
CA ALA A 118 12.86 5.97 -14.12
C ALA A 118 12.04 5.78 -15.40
N VAL A 119 10.72 5.68 -15.28
CA VAL A 119 9.84 5.26 -16.40
C VAL A 119 9.27 6.43 -17.18
N GLY A 120 9.19 7.65 -16.60
CA GLY A 120 8.53 8.78 -17.26
C GLY A 120 9.23 10.11 -17.08
N ASN A 121 8.85 11.05 -17.93
CA ASN A 121 9.23 12.46 -17.85
C ASN A 121 8.10 13.25 -17.17
N PRO A 122 8.37 14.48 -16.65
CA PRO A 122 7.31 15.33 -16.13
C PRO A 122 6.13 15.45 -17.10
N HIS A 123 4.92 15.31 -16.56
CA HIS A 123 3.62 15.31 -17.25
C HIS A 123 3.24 14.02 -18.00
N ASP A 124 4.12 13.01 -18.08
CA ASP A 124 3.71 11.65 -18.46
C ASP A 124 2.78 11.04 -17.39
N GLY A 125 2.10 9.94 -17.70
CA GLY A 125 1.10 9.33 -16.85
C GLY A 125 1.45 7.92 -16.35
N ILE A 126 0.94 7.61 -15.16
CA ILE A 126 0.81 6.24 -14.62
C ILE A 126 -0.66 5.90 -14.62
N LEU A 127 -1.03 4.83 -15.35
CA LEU A 127 -2.40 4.32 -15.42
C LEU A 127 -2.67 3.38 -14.24
N THR A 128 -3.87 3.41 -13.67
CA THR A 128 -4.32 2.46 -12.65
C THR A 128 -5.85 2.34 -12.67
N SER A 129 -6.40 1.26 -12.09
CA SER A 129 -7.83 1.09 -11.84
C SER A 129 -8.25 1.77 -10.53
N LYS A 130 -9.56 2.04 -10.37
CA LYS A 130 -10.18 2.52 -9.12
C LYS A 130 -11.02 1.41 -8.47
N PRO A 131 -11.19 1.40 -7.14
CA PRO A 131 -10.50 2.25 -6.14
C PRO A 131 -9.06 1.81 -5.91
N VAL A 132 -8.21 2.74 -5.50
CA VAL A 132 -6.79 2.50 -5.26
C VAL A 132 -6.24 3.48 -4.21
N TYR A 133 -5.12 3.15 -3.61
CA TYR A 133 -4.42 3.99 -2.65
C TYR A 133 -4.08 5.38 -3.22
N GLY A 134 -4.71 6.42 -2.67
CA GLY A 134 -4.67 7.78 -3.23
C GLY A 134 -3.33 8.50 -3.08
N ARG A 135 -2.44 8.04 -2.18
CA ARG A 135 -1.13 8.69 -2.00
C ARG A 135 -0.15 8.42 -3.15
N PHE A 136 -0.50 7.58 -4.11
CA PHE A 136 0.28 7.44 -5.35
C PHE A 136 0.43 8.77 -6.11
N GLU A 137 -0.54 9.67 -5.99
CA GLU A 137 -0.42 11.04 -6.54
C GLU A 137 0.80 11.78 -6.00
N LEU A 138 1.13 11.58 -4.71
CA LEU A 138 2.31 12.17 -4.10
C LEU A 138 3.58 11.43 -4.47
N ASP A 139 3.51 10.10 -4.42
CA ASP A 139 4.66 9.22 -4.62
C ASP A 139 5.23 9.38 -6.04
N PHE A 140 4.37 9.42 -7.05
CA PHE A 140 4.76 9.60 -8.45
C PHE A 140 4.76 11.06 -8.90
N GLY A 141 3.99 11.94 -8.24
CA GLY A 141 3.81 13.33 -8.65
C GLY A 141 4.87 14.29 -8.11
N ASN A 142 5.18 14.22 -6.82
CA ASN A 142 5.94 15.26 -6.13
C ASN A 142 7.33 15.54 -6.71
N LYS A 143 8.08 14.52 -7.10
CA LYS A 143 9.43 14.68 -7.64
C LYS A 143 9.54 14.30 -9.12
N ALA A 144 8.92 13.18 -9.52
CA ALA A 144 8.96 12.77 -10.92
C ALA A 144 8.03 13.61 -11.82
N GLY A 145 7.02 14.26 -11.23
CA GLY A 145 6.08 15.11 -11.96
C GLY A 145 5.10 14.33 -12.82
N LEU A 146 4.89 13.04 -12.51
CA LEU A 146 3.96 12.20 -13.26
C LEU A 146 2.52 12.44 -12.81
N LYS A 147 1.58 12.17 -13.70
CA LYS A 147 0.14 12.24 -13.44
C LYS A 147 -0.41 10.85 -13.18
N MET A 148 -1.20 10.68 -12.13
CA MET A 148 -2.01 9.48 -12.00
C MET A 148 -3.20 9.59 -12.95
N VAL A 149 -3.44 8.52 -13.71
CA VAL A 149 -4.58 8.39 -14.62
C VAL A 149 -5.40 7.19 -14.18
N TYR A 150 -6.67 7.43 -13.94
CA TYR A 150 -7.57 6.43 -13.39
C TYR A 150 -8.49 5.87 -14.46
N ALA A 151 -8.44 4.56 -14.69
CA ALA A 151 -9.48 3.88 -15.47
C ALA A 151 -10.81 3.95 -14.71
N ASP A 152 -11.91 4.07 -15.44
CA ASP A 152 -13.25 4.16 -14.85
C ASP A 152 -13.76 2.78 -14.44
N THR A 153 -13.30 2.33 -13.28
CA THR A 153 -13.63 1.04 -12.68
C THR A 153 -14.25 1.23 -11.29
N THR A 154 -14.80 0.16 -10.76
CA THR A 154 -15.38 0.08 -9.42
C THR A 154 -14.74 -1.08 -8.66
N ALA A 155 -14.97 -1.16 -7.36
CA ALA A 155 -14.45 -2.25 -6.54
C ALA A 155 -15.00 -3.64 -6.93
N GLU A 156 -16.10 -3.69 -7.67
CA GLU A 156 -16.71 -4.94 -8.15
C GLU A 156 -16.06 -5.43 -9.44
N ASN A 157 -15.71 -4.53 -10.38
CA ASN A 157 -15.25 -4.90 -11.72
C ASN A 157 -13.73 -4.69 -11.97
N SER A 158 -13.00 -4.12 -11.01
CA SER A 158 -11.56 -3.89 -11.16
C SER A 158 -10.71 -5.16 -11.12
N PHE A 159 -11.29 -6.29 -10.70
CA PHE A 159 -10.60 -7.58 -10.59
C PHE A 159 -10.92 -8.56 -11.72
N ASP A 160 -11.92 -8.28 -12.55
CA ASP A 160 -12.30 -9.13 -13.66
C ASP A 160 -11.45 -8.83 -14.90
N VAL A 161 -11.41 -9.78 -15.83
CA VAL A 161 -10.68 -9.59 -17.10
C VAL A 161 -11.22 -8.41 -17.92
N ASP A 162 -12.46 -8.03 -17.71
CA ASP A 162 -13.09 -6.86 -18.36
C ASP A 162 -12.48 -5.53 -17.93
N VAL A 163 -11.66 -5.50 -16.88
CA VAL A 163 -10.86 -4.33 -16.50
C VAL A 163 -10.03 -3.80 -17.68
N ILE A 164 -9.61 -4.68 -18.60
CA ILE A 164 -8.84 -4.33 -19.78
C ILE A 164 -9.58 -3.34 -20.68
N ASN A 165 -10.91 -3.45 -20.79
CA ASN A 165 -11.73 -2.51 -21.58
C ASN A 165 -11.67 -1.09 -21.00
N ALA A 166 -11.72 -0.97 -19.67
CA ALA A 166 -11.59 0.32 -18.98
C ALA A 166 -10.16 0.89 -19.09
N LEU A 167 -9.14 0.03 -19.03
CA LEU A 167 -7.74 0.43 -19.21
C LEU A 167 -7.46 0.89 -20.65
N ASP A 168 -7.95 0.16 -21.69
CA ASP A 168 -7.82 0.56 -23.10
C ASP A 168 -8.51 1.92 -23.35
N LYS A 169 -9.70 2.13 -22.80
CA LYS A 169 -10.43 3.41 -22.89
C LYS A 169 -9.63 4.55 -22.26
N ALA A 170 -9.18 4.39 -21.01
CA ALA A 170 -8.41 5.41 -20.30
C ALA A 170 -7.09 5.73 -21.02
N LEU A 171 -6.42 4.71 -21.58
CA LEU A 171 -5.21 4.89 -22.37
C LEU A 171 -5.47 5.71 -23.63
N ALA A 172 -6.58 5.44 -24.36
CA ALA A 172 -6.96 6.18 -25.55
C ALA A 172 -7.31 7.65 -25.23
N GLU A 173 -8.08 7.88 -24.17
CA GLU A 173 -8.44 9.22 -23.69
C GLU A 173 -7.21 10.03 -23.26
N SER A 174 -6.27 9.39 -22.56
CA SER A 174 -4.99 10.03 -22.16
C SER A 174 -4.18 10.46 -23.37
N ARG A 175 -4.06 9.59 -24.38
CA ARG A 175 -3.36 9.92 -25.63
C ARG A 175 -4.02 11.09 -26.35
N ALA A 176 -5.33 11.13 -26.39
CA ALA A 176 -6.09 12.24 -27.00
C ALA A 176 -5.89 13.55 -26.23
N ALA A 177 -5.69 13.48 -24.90
CA ALA A 177 -5.37 14.62 -24.04
C ALA A 177 -3.88 15.01 -24.04
N GLY A 178 -3.03 14.33 -24.83
CA GLY A 178 -1.60 14.58 -24.88
C GLY A 178 -0.80 14.07 -23.69
N VAL A 179 -1.37 13.18 -22.88
CA VAL A 179 -0.71 12.52 -21.75
C VAL A 179 -0.18 11.16 -22.22
N GLN A 180 1.13 10.98 -22.20
CA GLN A 180 1.76 9.72 -22.55
C GLN A 180 1.82 8.79 -21.33
N ILE A 181 1.05 7.71 -21.35
CA ILE A 181 1.12 6.68 -20.31
C ILE A 181 2.41 5.89 -20.45
N ARG A 182 3.15 5.71 -19.35
CA ARG A 182 4.43 5.01 -19.29
C ARG A 182 4.35 3.67 -18.56
N ALA A 183 3.47 3.59 -17.58
CA ALA A 183 3.31 2.37 -16.80
C ALA A 183 1.84 2.15 -16.44
N LEU A 184 1.50 0.89 -16.18
CA LEU A 184 0.32 0.47 -15.44
C LEU A 184 0.76 0.09 -14.03
N LEU A 185 0.06 0.63 -13.03
CA LEU A 185 0.24 0.29 -11.62
C LEU A 185 -0.94 -0.56 -11.14
N ILE A 186 -0.65 -1.69 -10.53
CA ILE A 186 -1.64 -2.49 -9.79
C ILE A 186 -1.17 -2.67 -8.34
N VAL A 187 -2.12 -2.88 -7.43
CA VAL A 187 -1.88 -3.21 -6.01
C VAL A 187 -2.49 -4.56 -5.74
N ASN A 188 -1.66 -5.54 -5.40
CA ASN A 188 -2.10 -6.93 -5.23
C ASN A 188 -1.46 -7.60 -4.01
N PRO A 189 -2.19 -7.89 -2.94
CA PRO A 189 -3.61 -7.59 -2.67
C PRO A 189 -3.95 -6.10 -2.69
N ASN A 190 -5.15 -5.77 -3.17
CA ASN A 190 -5.57 -4.39 -3.41
C ASN A 190 -5.86 -3.62 -2.12
N ASN A 191 -5.42 -2.39 -2.08
CA ASN A 191 -5.80 -1.36 -1.12
C ASN A 191 -6.68 -0.33 -1.88
N PRO A 192 -7.98 -0.13 -1.53
CA PRO A 192 -8.61 -0.37 -0.22
C PRO A 192 -9.48 -1.64 -0.12
N VAL A 193 -9.64 -2.42 -1.17
CA VAL A 193 -10.70 -3.45 -1.26
C VAL A 193 -10.37 -4.71 -0.44
N GLY A 194 -9.09 -4.99 -0.18
CA GLY A 194 -8.68 -6.18 0.56
C GLY A 194 -8.88 -7.48 -0.22
N ARG A 195 -8.72 -7.45 -1.54
CA ARG A 195 -8.86 -8.60 -2.46
C ARG A 195 -7.65 -8.77 -3.33
N CYS A 196 -7.46 -9.99 -3.81
CA CYS A 196 -6.41 -10.34 -4.77
C CYS A 196 -6.97 -10.40 -6.19
N TYR A 197 -6.13 -10.09 -7.17
CA TYR A 197 -6.45 -10.33 -8.57
C TYR A 197 -6.44 -11.84 -8.89
N PRO A 198 -7.45 -12.37 -9.59
CA PRO A 198 -7.38 -13.69 -10.19
C PRO A 198 -6.20 -13.80 -11.15
N ARG A 199 -5.63 -15.02 -11.27
CA ARG A 199 -4.46 -15.28 -12.12
C ARG A 199 -4.71 -14.92 -13.58
N GLU A 200 -5.88 -15.24 -14.10
CA GLU A 200 -6.31 -14.91 -15.46
C GLU A 200 -6.35 -13.40 -15.72
N THR A 201 -6.80 -12.61 -14.76
CA THR A 201 -6.80 -11.15 -14.87
C THR A 201 -5.38 -10.59 -14.89
N LEU A 202 -4.47 -11.13 -14.06
CA LEU A 202 -3.06 -10.74 -14.08
C LEU A 202 -2.41 -11.03 -15.44
N ILE A 203 -2.72 -12.17 -16.06
CA ILE A 203 -2.23 -12.53 -17.39
C ILE A 203 -2.71 -11.51 -18.44
N GLU A 204 -3.98 -11.14 -18.41
CA GLU A 204 -4.52 -10.14 -19.37
C GLU A 204 -3.93 -8.74 -19.13
N ILE A 205 -3.69 -8.36 -17.88
CA ILE A 205 -2.96 -7.14 -17.52
C ILE A 205 -1.52 -7.16 -18.10
N MET A 206 -0.82 -8.29 -17.97
CA MET A 206 0.53 -8.43 -18.54
C MET A 206 0.50 -8.33 -20.06
N ARG A 207 -0.46 -8.98 -20.74
CA ARG A 207 -0.66 -8.86 -22.19
C ARG A 207 -0.98 -7.43 -22.63
N PHE A 208 -1.82 -6.73 -21.86
CA PHE A 208 -2.14 -5.32 -22.11
C PHE A 208 -0.87 -4.46 -22.03
N CYS A 209 -0.04 -4.65 -21.02
CA CYS A 209 1.24 -3.94 -20.89
C CYS A 209 2.19 -4.26 -22.05
N GLN A 210 2.32 -5.52 -22.43
CA GLN A 210 3.15 -5.95 -23.55
C GLN A 210 2.70 -5.32 -24.88
N LYS A 211 1.40 -5.39 -25.18
CA LYS A 211 0.80 -4.82 -26.40
C LYS A 211 1.07 -3.32 -26.52
N ASN A 212 0.99 -2.60 -25.40
CA ASN A 212 1.10 -1.14 -25.35
C ASN A 212 2.51 -0.65 -25.00
N ARG A 213 3.48 -1.56 -24.77
CA ARG A 213 4.86 -1.27 -24.35
C ARG A 213 4.90 -0.42 -23.07
N LEU A 214 4.06 -0.79 -22.09
CA LEU A 214 3.98 -0.16 -20.78
C LEU A 214 4.78 -0.96 -19.77
N HIS A 215 5.44 -0.29 -18.83
CA HIS A 215 5.92 -0.94 -17.62
C HIS A 215 4.73 -1.42 -16.77
N LEU A 216 4.81 -2.63 -16.23
CA LEU A 216 3.90 -3.10 -15.19
C LEU A 216 4.59 -2.92 -13.84
N ILE A 217 4.04 -2.06 -13.00
CA ILE A 217 4.45 -1.89 -11.61
C ILE A 217 3.40 -2.62 -10.75
N SER A 218 3.79 -3.74 -10.13
CA SER A 218 2.94 -4.49 -9.21
C SER A 218 3.37 -4.19 -7.78
N ASP A 219 2.55 -3.45 -7.04
CA ASP A 219 2.74 -3.23 -5.60
C ASP A 219 2.15 -4.42 -4.84
N GLU A 220 3.03 -5.32 -4.38
CA GLU A 220 2.68 -6.57 -3.70
C GLU A 220 2.98 -6.50 -2.19
N ILE A 221 2.89 -5.32 -1.60
CA ILE A 221 3.27 -5.06 -0.21
C ILE A 221 2.42 -5.78 0.83
N TYR A 222 1.23 -6.30 0.43
CA TYR A 222 0.31 -7.08 1.26
C TYR A 222 0.32 -8.58 0.95
N ALA A 223 1.32 -9.09 0.24
CA ALA A 223 1.38 -10.44 -0.33
C ALA A 223 1.10 -11.56 0.67
N THR A 224 1.60 -11.45 1.90
CA THR A 224 1.43 -12.50 2.93
C THR A 224 0.25 -12.22 3.88
N SER A 225 -0.57 -11.20 3.63
CA SER A 225 -1.69 -10.82 4.50
C SER A 225 -3.01 -11.59 4.23
N VAL A 226 -3.03 -12.53 3.29
CA VAL A 226 -4.24 -13.32 2.99
C VAL A 226 -4.59 -14.21 4.18
N PHE A 227 -5.79 -14.01 4.73
CA PHE A 227 -6.28 -14.68 5.94
C PHE A 227 -7.45 -15.65 5.69
N SER A 228 -8.06 -15.65 4.50
CA SER A 228 -9.11 -16.56 4.09
C SER A 228 -8.97 -16.95 2.62
N SER A 229 -9.49 -18.12 2.26
CA SER A 229 -9.57 -18.64 0.89
C SER A 229 -10.97 -18.53 0.27
N ASP A 230 -11.88 -17.79 0.89
CA ASP A 230 -13.26 -17.60 0.40
C ASP A 230 -13.33 -16.74 -0.86
N LEU A 231 -12.28 -15.98 -1.15
CA LEU A 231 -12.06 -15.17 -2.35
C LEU A 231 -10.73 -15.59 -3.00
N PRO A 232 -10.40 -15.13 -4.23
CA PRO A 232 -9.12 -15.40 -4.84
C PRO A 232 -7.95 -15.12 -3.88
N VAL A 233 -7.03 -16.08 -3.78
CA VAL A 233 -5.82 -15.95 -2.96
C VAL A 233 -4.72 -15.22 -3.73
N PHE A 234 -3.72 -14.71 -3.00
CA PHE A 234 -2.61 -14.01 -3.60
C PHE A 234 -1.87 -14.87 -4.64
N THR A 235 -1.73 -14.31 -5.82
CA THR A 235 -0.88 -14.79 -6.91
C THR A 235 0.05 -13.64 -7.29
N SER A 236 1.36 -13.81 -7.14
CA SER A 236 2.31 -12.80 -7.60
C SER A 236 2.40 -12.79 -9.13
N VAL A 237 2.60 -11.61 -9.72
CA VAL A 237 2.93 -11.51 -11.15
C VAL A 237 4.24 -12.24 -11.49
N LEU A 238 5.14 -12.43 -10.51
CA LEU A 238 6.38 -13.20 -10.67
C LEU A 238 6.13 -14.71 -10.85
N SER A 239 5.00 -15.22 -10.37
CA SER A 239 4.65 -16.64 -10.48
C SER A 239 4.06 -17.01 -11.85
N ILE A 240 3.75 -16.02 -12.68
CA ILE A 240 3.21 -16.23 -14.02
C ILE A 240 4.37 -16.58 -14.96
N GLU A 241 4.15 -17.59 -15.81
CA GLU A 241 5.16 -18.08 -16.75
C GLU A 241 5.61 -16.97 -17.71
N PRO A 242 6.87 -16.99 -18.15
CA PRO A 242 7.36 -16.06 -19.16
C PRO A 242 6.56 -16.10 -20.47
N GLY A 243 6.55 -14.97 -21.19
CA GLY A 243 5.94 -14.88 -22.53
C GLY A 243 4.72 -13.96 -22.60
N TYR A 244 4.16 -13.55 -21.46
CA TYR A 244 3.05 -12.58 -21.44
C TYR A 244 3.53 -11.12 -21.36
N LEU A 245 4.68 -10.89 -20.75
CA LEU A 245 5.33 -9.58 -20.62
C LEU A 245 6.84 -9.75 -20.63
N ASP A 246 7.57 -8.88 -21.33
CA ASP A 246 9.02 -8.84 -21.31
C ASP A 246 9.53 -8.51 -19.89
N ASP A 247 10.59 -9.18 -19.46
CA ASP A 247 11.22 -8.94 -18.14
C ASP A 247 11.66 -7.49 -17.93
N GLU A 248 12.02 -6.79 -19.01
CA GLU A 248 12.38 -5.37 -18.98
C GLU A 248 11.25 -4.45 -18.56
N LEU A 249 10.00 -4.90 -18.67
CA LEU A 249 8.81 -4.12 -18.36
C LEU A 249 8.15 -4.53 -17.03
N LEU A 250 8.64 -5.59 -16.35
CA LEU A 250 8.03 -6.09 -15.12
C LEU A 250 8.79 -5.65 -13.88
N HIS A 251 8.09 -5.00 -12.96
CA HIS A 251 8.64 -4.47 -11.72
C HIS A 251 7.72 -4.76 -10.54
N VAL A 252 8.19 -5.48 -9.53
CA VAL A 252 7.44 -5.78 -8.32
C VAL A 252 8.00 -4.99 -7.15
N ILE A 253 7.13 -4.36 -6.37
CA ILE A 253 7.46 -3.66 -5.14
C ILE A 253 7.00 -4.53 -3.96
N TYR A 254 7.88 -4.69 -2.99
CA TYR A 254 7.60 -5.38 -1.74
C TYR A 254 8.26 -4.64 -0.57
N GLY A 255 7.93 -5.01 0.68
CA GLY A 255 8.54 -4.38 1.85
C GLY A 255 8.01 -4.85 3.18
N PHE A 256 8.57 -4.30 4.26
CA PHE A 256 8.35 -4.75 5.63
C PHE A 256 7.21 -4.02 6.35
N SER A 257 6.72 -2.92 5.77
CA SER A 257 5.76 -2.04 6.44
C SER A 257 4.42 -2.71 6.74
N LYS A 258 4.00 -3.65 5.88
CA LYS A 258 2.67 -4.25 5.94
C LYS A 258 2.74 -5.69 6.45
N ASP A 259 3.25 -6.61 5.66
CA ASP A 259 3.30 -8.04 5.99
C ASP A 259 4.00 -8.35 7.32
N PHE A 260 4.99 -7.55 7.67
CA PHE A 260 5.69 -7.66 8.96
C PHE A 260 5.20 -6.66 10.02
N GLY A 261 4.24 -5.78 9.73
CA GLY A 261 3.82 -4.74 10.69
C GLY A 261 4.93 -3.76 11.09
N ALA A 262 6.04 -3.72 10.34
CA ALA A 262 7.27 -3.03 10.69
C ALA A 262 7.44 -1.71 9.91
N ALA A 263 6.38 -0.89 9.82
CA ALA A 263 6.38 0.36 9.06
C ALA A 263 7.50 1.33 9.50
N GLY A 264 7.81 1.33 10.79
CA GLY A 264 8.87 2.16 11.37
C GLY A 264 10.30 1.80 10.94
N LEU A 265 10.55 0.59 10.46
CA LEU A 265 11.85 0.19 9.92
C LEU A 265 12.20 0.88 8.61
N ARG A 266 11.21 1.42 7.90
CA ARG A 266 11.39 2.10 6.60
C ARG A 266 12.17 1.22 5.62
N LEU A 267 11.66 0.02 5.31
CA LEU A 267 12.28 -0.91 4.37
C LEU A 267 11.30 -1.31 3.27
N GLY A 268 11.72 -1.12 2.03
CA GLY A 268 11.06 -1.58 0.83
C GLY A 268 12.08 -2.07 -0.19
N CYS A 269 11.64 -2.81 -1.18
CA CYS A 269 12.49 -3.29 -2.24
C CYS A 269 11.79 -3.33 -3.60
N LEU A 270 12.57 -3.20 -4.63
CA LEU A 270 12.25 -3.52 -6.00
C LEU A 270 12.76 -4.91 -6.33
N ILE A 271 11.94 -5.69 -7.01
CA ILE A 271 12.26 -6.98 -7.59
C ILE A 271 12.05 -6.84 -9.10
N THR A 272 13.10 -6.99 -9.89
CA THR A 272 13.02 -6.87 -11.34
C THR A 272 14.20 -7.59 -12.02
N ARG A 273 13.99 -8.04 -13.25
CA ARG A 273 15.04 -8.59 -14.13
C ARG A 273 15.54 -7.60 -15.18
N SER A 274 15.01 -6.40 -15.19
CA SER A 274 15.49 -5.33 -16.08
C SER A 274 16.87 -4.85 -15.64
N GLU A 275 17.90 -5.22 -16.37
CA GLU A 275 19.27 -4.79 -16.09
C GLU A 275 19.43 -3.25 -16.13
N PRO A 276 18.86 -2.51 -17.11
CA PRO A 276 18.89 -1.06 -17.09
C PRO A 276 18.23 -0.47 -15.85
N MET A 277 17.06 -1.01 -15.41
CA MET A 277 16.37 -0.56 -14.21
C MET A 277 17.21 -0.81 -12.95
N LEU A 278 17.79 -2.00 -12.80
CA LEU A 278 18.65 -2.35 -11.67
C LEU A 278 19.85 -1.41 -11.56
N LYS A 279 20.49 -1.07 -12.70
CA LYS A 279 21.61 -0.11 -12.75
C LYS A 279 21.18 1.30 -12.38
N LEU A 280 20.05 1.75 -12.92
CA LEU A 280 19.51 3.08 -12.63
C LEU A 280 19.17 3.24 -11.15
N ILE A 281 18.42 2.29 -10.58
CA ILE A 281 18.07 2.32 -9.17
C ILE A 281 19.32 2.28 -8.29
N GLN A 282 20.34 1.48 -8.64
CA GLN A 282 21.62 1.45 -7.93
C GLN A 282 22.29 2.83 -7.87
N MET A 283 22.20 3.62 -8.93
CA MET A 283 22.78 4.97 -8.98
C MET A 283 21.97 5.99 -8.17
N THR A 284 20.64 5.88 -8.19
CA THR A 284 19.73 6.87 -7.60
C THR A 284 19.40 6.58 -6.13
N MET A 285 19.52 5.33 -5.69
CA MET A 285 19.19 4.93 -4.31
C MET A 285 20.09 5.56 -3.23
N ARG A 286 21.16 6.23 -3.59
CA ARG A 286 22.00 6.97 -2.65
C ARG A 286 21.21 7.89 -1.71
N PHE A 287 20.10 8.45 -2.19
CA PHE A 287 19.22 9.31 -1.41
C PHE A 287 18.19 8.54 -0.57
N HIS A 288 18.09 7.23 -0.79
CA HIS A 288 17.04 6.37 -0.24
C HIS A 288 17.59 5.11 0.42
N ASN A 289 18.87 5.06 0.75
CA ASN A 289 19.44 3.93 1.47
C ASN A 289 18.76 3.77 2.85
N PRO A 290 18.42 2.54 3.25
CA PRO A 290 17.91 2.29 4.58
C PRO A 290 18.99 2.51 5.65
N SER A 291 18.58 2.56 6.92
CA SER A 291 19.55 2.57 8.03
C SER A 291 20.20 1.20 8.24
N GLY A 292 21.44 1.17 8.72
CA GLY A 292 22.11 -0.08 9.06
C GLY A 292 21.36 -0.88 10.14
N ALA A 293 20.72 -0.21 11.10
CA ALA A 293 19.91 -0.86 12.12
C ALA A 293 18.70 -1.58 11.52
N SER A 294 17.96 -0.92 10.61
CA SER A 294 16.83 -1.52 9.91
C SER A 294 17.27 -2.74 9.08
N VAL A 295 18.41 -2.62 8.39
CA VAL A 295 18.99 -3.74 7.60
C VAL A 295 19.34 -4.91 8.52
N ALA A 296 19.92 -4.66 9.70
CA ALA A 296 20.27 -5.72 10.65
C ALA A 296 19.04 -6.46 11.17
N ILE A 297 18.01 -5.70 11.58
CA ILE A 297 16.74 -6.27 12.08
C ILE A 297 16.08 -7.12 10.99
N ALA A 298 15.86 -6.57 9.81
CA ALA A 298 15.20 -7.28 8.71
C ALA A 298 16.00 -8.52 8.24
N THR A 299 17.33 -8.42 8.21
CA THR A 299 18.19 -9.57 7.89
C THR A 299 18.02 -10.68 8.92
N ALA A 300 17.99 -10.35 10.23
CA ALA A 300 17.78 -11.33 11.28
C ALA A 300 16.39 -11.99 11.15
N MET A 301 15.32 -11.19 10.95
CA MET A 301 13.96 -11.68 10.79
C MET A 301 13.85 -12.68 9.64
N LEU A 302 14.32 -12.32 8.45
CA LEU A 302 14.22 -13.19 7.27
C LEU A 302 15.19 -14.37 7.31
N SER A 303 16.33 -14.27 7.97
CA SER A 303 17.28 -15.38 8.12
C SER A 303 16.77 -16.45 9.09
N ASN A 304 15.94 -16.09 10.07
CA ASN A 304 15.31 -17.06 10.98
C ASN A 304 14.00 -17.58 10.34
N ARG A 305 14.12 -18.59 9.47
CA ARG A 305 12.99 -19.09 8.65
C ARG A 305 11.86 -19.69 9.48
N ASP A 306 12.18 -20.38 10.56
CA ASP A 306 11.17 -20.98 11.46
C ASP A 306 10.36 -19.89 12.14
N TRP A 307 11.01 -18.86 12.70
CA TRP A 307 10.32 -17.73 13.26
C TRP A 307 9.50 -16.97 12.21
N CYS A 308 10.07 -16.71 11.04
CA CYS A 308 9.39 -15.97 9.97
C CYS A 308 8.10 -16.69 9.54
N THR A 309 8.14 -18.00 9.36
CA THR A 309 6.98 -18.82 9.00
C THR A 309 5.92 -18.79 10.08
N GLN A 310 6.31 -18.93 11.35
CA GLN A 310 5.38 -18.86 12.48
C GLN A 310 4.78 -17.46 12.62
N PHE A 311 5.60 -16.42 12.48
CA PHE A 311 5.16 -15.03 12.54
C PHE A 311 4.10 -14.73 11.47
N ILE A 312 4.33 -15.10 10.21
CA ILE A 312 3.38 -14.91 9.12
C ILE A 312 2.07 -15.67 9.39
N SER A 313 2.16 -16.91 9.84
CA SER A 313 0.98 -17.72 10.18
C SER A 313 0.15 -17.07 11.31
N ASN A 314 0.81 -16.63 12.38
CA ASN A 314 0.16 -15.94 13.49
C ASN A 314 -0.44 -14.59 13.06
N THR A 315 0.27 -13.86 12.21
CA THR A 315 -0.20 -12.57 11.66
C THR A 315 -1.48 -12.76 10.86
N ARG A 316 -1.53 -13.74 9.95
CA ARG A 316 -2.73 -14.07 9.16
C ARG A 316 -3.92 -14.42 10.06
N ARG A 317 -3.70 -15.23 11.09
CA ARG A 317 -4.76 -15.60 12.05
C ARG A 317 -5.29 -14.36 12.78
N ARG A 318 -4.41 -13.51 13.32
CA ARG A 318 -4.81 -12.28 14.03
C ARG A 318 -5.54 -11.30 13.13
N ILE A 319 -5.11 -11.15 11.87
CA ILE A 319 -5.81 -10.31 10.88
C ILE A 319 -7.22 -10.86 10.64
N GLY A 320 -7.37 -12.18 10.46
CA GLY A 320 -8.65 -12.83 10.24
C GLY A 320 -9.60 -12.66 11.44
N GLU A 321 -9.10 -12.83 12.67
CA GLU A 321 -9.87 -12.61 13.91
C GLU A 321 -10.31 -11.13 14.02
N ALA A 322 -9.42 -10.19 13.77
CA ALA A 322 -9.74 -8.77 13.79
C ALA A 322 -10.74 -8.37 12.68
N TYR A 323 -10.64 -8.98 11.50
CA TYR A 323 -11.63 -8.81 10.42
C TYR A 323 -13.01 -9.29 10.84
N GLN A 324 -13.11 -10.47 11.44
CA GLN A 324 -14.39 -11.00 11.96
C GLN A 324 -14.98 -10.08 13.02
N HIS A 325 -14.15 -9.56 13.92
CA HIS A 325 -14.57 -8.65 14.98
C HIS A 325 -15.16 -7.34 14.41
N VAL A 326 -14.42 -6.64 13.56
CA VAL A 326 -14.88 -5.37 12.97
C VAL A 326 -16.13 -5.56 12.10
N THR A 327 -16.19 -6.64 11.31
CA THR A 327 -17.35 -6.89 10.43
C THR A 327 -18.59 -7.31 11.19
N ALA A 328 -18.45 -7.96 12.35
CA ALA A 328 -19.57 -8.18 13.26
C ALA A 328 -20.16 -6.84 13.75
N GLY A 329 -19.31 -5.92 14.22
CA GLY A 329 -19.75 -4.60 14.64
C GLY A 329 -20.36 -3.76 13.51
N LEU A 330 -19.81 -3.83 12.29
CA LEU A 330 -20.39 -3.15 11.13
C LEU A 330 -21.80 -3.69 10.81
N ARG A 331 -22.01 -5.01 10.87
CA ARG A 331 -23.35 -5.63 10.68
C ARG A 331 -24.34 -5.19 11.74
N GLU A 332 -23.94 -5.12 13.00
CA GLU A 332 -24.79 -4.61 14.10
C GLU A 332 -25.19 -3.14 13.89
N LEU A 333 -24.33 -2.35 13.23
CA LEU A 333 -24.63 -0.97 12.88
C LEU A 333 -25.44 -0.83 11.57
N GLY A 334 -25.69 -1.92 10.86
CA GLY A 334 -26.34 -1.87 9.54
C GLY A 334 -25.49 -1.23 8.45
N ILE A 335 -24.17 -1.20 8.61
CA ILE A 335 -23.24 -0.63 7.63
C ILE A 335 -22.84 -1.71 6.63
N ASN A 336 -23.08 -1.46 5.34
CA ASN A 336 -22.65 -2.33 4.27
C ASN A 336 -21.13 -2.21 4.05
N TYR A 337 -20.51 -3.31 3.64
CA TYR A 337 -19.09 -3.37 3.32
C TYR A 337 -18.81 -4.41 2.23
N LEU A 338 -17.67 -4.28 1.55
CA LEU A 338 -17.21 -5.29 0.63
C LEU A 338 -16.46 -6.40 1.38
N PRO A 339 -16.76 -7.68 1.11
CA PRO A 339 -15.98 -8.80 1.65
C PRO A 339 -14.52 -8.70 1.23
N ALA A 340 -13.62 -8.93 2.19
CA ALA A 340 -12.18 -8.92 2.00
C ALA A 340 -11.58 -10.23 2.53
N ASN A 341 -10.44 -10.65 1.97
CA ASN A 341 -9.69 -11.81 2.45
C ASN A 341 -8.18 -11.51 2.63
N ALA A 342 -7.78 -10.26 2.44
CA ALA A 342 -6.39 -9.82 2.55
C ALA A 342 -6.32 -8.36 3.03
N GLY A 343 -5.11 -7.92 3.38
CA GLY A 343 -4.88 -6.56 3.89
C GLY A 343 -5.33 -6.39 5.34
N PHE A 344 -5.41 -5.14 5.78
CA PHE A 344 -5.70 -4.75 7.19
C PHE A 344 -6.94 -3.89 7.31
N PHE A 345 -7.75 -3.82 6.26
CA PHE A 345 -8.83 -2.88 6.12
C PHE A 345 -10.05 -3.53 5.49
N VAL A 346 -11.17 -2.94 5.75
CA VAL A 346 -12.44 -3.23 5.09
C VAL A 346 -12.96 -1.95 4.43
N TYR A 347 -13.54 -2.09 3.25
CA TYR A 347 -14.08 -0.97 2.48
C TYR A 347 -15.58 -0.90 2.72
N VAL A 348 -16.03 0.20 3.37
CA VAL A 348 -17.38 0.35 3.93
C VAL A 348 -18.18 1.41 3.19
N ASP A 349 -19.50 1.19 3.10
CA ASP A 349 -20.45 2.09 2.47
C ASP A 349 -21.16 2.96 3.53
N LEU A 350 -20.75 4.21 3.62
CA LEU A 350 -21.43 5.25 4.40
C LEU A 350 -22.23 6.21 3.53
N SER A 351 -22.40 5.93 2.24
CA SER A 351 -23.14 6.78 1.32
C SER A 351 -24.59 7.05 1.75
N PRO A 352 -25.32 6.12 2.42
CA PRO A 352 -26.66 6.40 2.92
C PRO A 352 -26.71 7.49 4.02
N TYR A 353 -25.57 7.78 4.62
CA TYR A 353 -25.47 8.76 5.71
C TYR A 353 -24.95 10.11 5.26
N LEU A 354 -24.69 10.32 3.97
CA LEU A 354 -24.25 11.58 3.42
C LEU A 354 -25.39 12.63 3.45
N ASP A 355 -25.05 13.87 3.77
CA ASP A 355 -25.96 15.00 3.64
C ASP A 355 -25.83 15.60 2.24
N GLN A 356 -26.72 15.21 1.33
CA GLN A 356 -26.70 15.66 -0.04
C GLN A 356 -26.97 17.17 -0.21
N SER A 357 -27.36 17.87 0.86
CA SER A 357 -27.50 19.33 0.86
C SER A 357 -26.20 20.08 1.23
N ALA A 358 -25.20 19.38 1.76
CA ALA A 358 -23.89 19.96 2.04
C ALA A 358 -23.12 20.26 0.75
N GLU A 359 -22.28 21.29 0.77
CA GLU A 359 -21.39 21.64 -0.37
C GLU A 359 -20.49 20.46 -0.76
N ASP A 360 -19.93 19.76 0.22
CA ASP A 360 -19.21 18.50 0.06
C ASP A 360 -19.71 17.47 1.08
N PRO A 361 -20.64 16.59 0.68
CA PRO A 361 -21.27 15.62 1.58
C PRO A 361 -20.29 14.68 2.30
N GLU A 362 -19.19 14.31 1.62
CA GLU A 362 -18.20 13.39 2.17
C GLU A 362 -17.30 14.06 3.20
N PHE A 363 -16.87 15.29 2.93
CA PHE A 363 -16.15 16.10 3.92
C PHE A 363 -17.01 16.44 5.13
N ASP A 364 -18.30 16.77 4.93
CA ASP A 364 -19.23 17.02 6.02
C ASP A 364 -19.37 15.82 6.97
N LEU A 365 -19.56 14.61 6.42
CA LEU A 365 -19.61 13.40 7.22
C LEU A 365 -18.28 13.13 7.93
N SER A 366 -17.17 13.30 7.24
CA SER A 366 -15.83 13.10 7.82
C SER A 366 -15.55 14.07 8.95
N GLN A 367 -16.01 15.33 8.85
CA GLN A 367 -15.89 16.31 9.91
C GLN A 367 -16.74 15.93 11.12
N LYS A 368 -17.99 15.50 10.90
CA LYS A 368 -18.87 15.02 11.99
C LYS A 368 -18.28 13.83 12.73
N LEU A 369 -17.65 12.91 12.01
CA LEU A 369 -16.94 11.77 12.59
C LEU A 369 -15.71 12.23 13.38
N LEU A 370 -14.93 13.17 12.85
CA LEU A 370 -13.76 13.73 13.53
C LEU A 370 -14.16 14.45 14.83
N ASP A 371 -15.20 15.25 14.80
CA ASP A 371 -15.73 15.94 15.98
C ASP A 371 -16.22 14.96 17.06
N ALA A 372 -16.64 13.76 16.65
CA ALA A 372 -16.95 12.67 17.55
C ALA A 372 -15.73 11.83 17.98
N GLY A 373 -14.53 12.22 17.52
CA GLY A 373 -13.27 11.54 17.86
C GLY A 373 -12.96 10.30 17.03
N VAL A 374 -13.49 10.18 15.81
CA VAL A 374 -13.14 9.12 14.85
C VAL A 374 -12.58 9.74 13.58
N PHE A 375 -11.45 9.26 13.11
CA PHE A 375 -10.88 9.70 11.85
C PHE A 375 -10.98 8.63 10.77
N LEU A 376 -11.76 8.93 9.74
CA LEU A 376 -11.81 8.27 8.44
C LEU A 376 -11.37 9.28 7.39
N HIS A 377 -10.46 8.89 6.50
CA HIS A 377 -9.97 9.80 5.48
C HIS A 377 -10.99 9.90 4.33
N PRO A 378 -11.51 11.10 4.00
CA PRO A 378 -12.41 11.27 2.86
C PRO A 378 -11.65 11.21 1.53
N LYS A 379 -12.28 10.63 0.51
CA LYS A 379 -11.81 10.63 -0.90
C LYS A 379 -10.39 10.07 -1.15
N GLU A 380 -9.79 9.40 -0.16
CA GLU A 380 -8.40 8.95 -0.30
C GLU A 380 -8.22 7.88 -1.37
N GLU A 381 -9.21 7.01 -1.54
CA GLU A 381 -9.09 5.83 -2.40
C GLU A 381 -9.67 6.02 -3.81
N HIS A 382 -10.04 7.25 -4.20
CA HIS A 382 -10.62 7.58 -5.51
C HIS A 382 -11.83 6.71 -5.91
N GLY A 383 -12.51 6.13 -4.91
CA GLY A 383 -13.67 5.29 -5.09
C GLY A 383 -14.97 6.06 -5.27
N ARG A 384 -16.08 5.39 -4.98
CA ARG A 384 -17.42 6.01 -4.95
C ARG A 384 -17.53 6.95 -3.74
N GLN A 385 -18.25 8.04 -3.90
CA GLN A 385 -18.55 8.97 -2.83
C GLN A 385 -19.25 8.25 -1.66
N GLY A 386 -18.75 8.51 -0.44
CA GLY A 386 -19.26 7.89 0.79
C GLY A 386 -18.69 6.51 1.10
N TRP A 387 -17.77 6.02 0.27
CA TRP A 387 -17.05 4.79 0.57
C TRP A 387 -15.74 5.09 1.28
N TYR A 388 -15.50 4.42 2.42
CA TYR A 388 -14.34 4.66 3.28
C TYR A 388 -13.59 3.37 3.56
N ARG A 389 -12.27 3.49 3.68
CA ARG A 389 -11.42 2.41 4.17
C ARG A 389 -11.33 2.47 5.70
N VAL A 390 -11.67 1.37 6.36
CA VAL A 390 -11.55 1.19 7.81
C VAL A 390 -10.42 0.22 8.11
N VAL A 391 -9.34 0.71 8.71
CA VAL A 391 -8.19 -0.09 9.17
C VAL A 391 -8.51 -0.69 10.53
N TYR A 392 -8.55 -2.01 10.63
CA TYR A 392 -9.05 -2.74 11.80
C TYR A 392 -7.97 -3.48 12.60
N THR A 393 -6.73 -3.50 12.16
CA THR A 393 -5.61 -4.18 12.86
C THR A 393 -5.11 -3.39 14.07
N GLN A 394 -6.03 -3.13 14.99
CA GLN A 394 -5.85 -2.42 16.26
C GLN A 394 -6.39 -3.28 17.41
N PRO A 395 -6.07 -2.95 18.68
CA PRO A 395 -6.67 -3.64 19.83
C PRO A 395 -8.20 -3.62 19.75
N PRO A 396 -8.89 -4.72 20.11
CA PRO A 396 -10.36 -4.81 20.02
C PRO A 396 -11.09 -3.65 20.69
N GLU A 397 -10.63 -3.22 21.87
CA GLU A 397 -11.20 -2.10 22.62
C GLU A 397 -11.12 -0.75 21.87
N VAL A 398 -10.10 -0.58 21.03
CA VAL A 398 -9.96 0.63 20.17
C VAL A 398 -10.96 0.57 19.01
N VAL A 399 -11.12 -0.62 18.42
CA VAL A 399 -12.10 -0.84 17.33
C VAL A 399 -13.51 -0.64 17.84
N ASP A 400 -13.84 -1.22 19.02
CA ASP A 400 -15.15 -1.10 19.66
C ASP A 400 -15.51 0.36 19.97
N GLU A 401 -14.57 1.11 20.54
CA GLU A 401 -14.78 2.54 20.82
C GLU A 401 -14.98 3.33 19.52
N GLY A 402 -14.22 3.05 18.48
CA GLY A 402 -14.40 3.67 17.18
C GLY A 402 -15.79 3.41 16.57
N LEU A 403 -16.24 2.16 16.58
CA LEU A 403 -17.58 1.77 16.12
C LEU A 403 -18.69 2.40 16.97
N ARG A 404 -18.53 2.47 18.29
CA ARG A 404 -19.44 3.17 19.18
C ARG A 404 -19.59 4.65 18.85
N ARG A 405 -18.47 5.34 18.55
CA ARG A 405 -18.48 6.75 18.15
C ARG A 405 -19.12 6.94 16.78
N ILE A 406 -18.82 6.07 15.80
CA ILE A 406 -19.49 6.06 14.49
C ILE A 406 -21.00 5.94 14.69
N LYS A 407 -21.48 4.98 15.49
CA LYS A 407 -22.90 4.82 15.81
C LYS A 407 -23.56 6.11 16.28
N THR A 408 -22.89 6.84 17.19
CA THR A 408 -23.41 8.09 17.75
C THR A 408 -23.61 9.17 16.67
N VAL A 409 -22.74 9.23 15.67
CA VAL A 409 -22.84 10.18 14.55
C VAL A 409 -23.96 9.78 13.60
N LEU A 410 -24.03 8.49 13.23
CA LEU A 410 -24.99 8.00 12.23
C LEU A 410 -26.43 8.03 12.75
N GLN A 411 -26.65 7.79 14.05
CA GLN A 411 -27.99 7.82 14.68
C GLN A 411 -28.55 9.24 14.88
N LYS A 412 -27.74 10.28 14.89
CA LYS A 412 -28.22 11.68 14.99
C LYS A 412 -28.94 12.16 13.72
N LYS A 413 -28.95 11.36 12.65
CA LYS A 413 -29.60 11.65 11.37
C LYS A 413 -30.97 10.98 11.19
N ALA A 414 -31.34 10.03 12.09
CA ALA A 414 -32.65 9.41 12.14
C ALA A 414 -33.55 10.23 13.07
#